data_8de8ea1110eb99596d0ec904a2fde8d6
#
_entry.id   8de8ea1110eb99596d0ec904a2fde8d6
#
_cell.length_a   1.000
_cell.length_b   1.000
_cell.length_c   1.000
_cell.angle_alpha   90.00
_cell.angle_beta   90.00
_cell.angle_gamma   90.00
#
_symmetry.space_group_name_H-M   'P 1'
#
loop_
_entity.id
_entity.type
_entity.pdbx_description
1 polymer ?
#
loop_
_entity_poly.entity_id
_entity_poly.type
_entity_poly.pdbx_seq_one_letter_code
_entity_poly.pdbx_strand_id
1 'polypeptide(L)'
;MLDTISYNVNRQLPLYQLFEMGHVFSQTEEKNRLSFMMHDTYMFNRIKKEGIASSFYALKAIISRVFELLGVAFTIQNRHDDPVYHPYQTATIYVDDIEVGHFGMLHPNILKQYDLKVIYAATLYLDDIVMKHDTQTYQPISKFPSVERDLAFIMPVDMSVKNVVELMQQTLRKYLVDVYVFDVYQGEHVKEGHQSVAFRMILNDNEKTLTNDDVEKLMKKVIHRCQFELKLEIR
;
A
#
# COMPACT_ATOMS: atom_id res chain seq x y z
N MET A 1 0.19 -2.13 -24.27
CA MET A 1 0.60 -2.98 -23.15
C MET A 1 -0.15 -4.31 -23.10
N LEU A 2 -1.50 -4.37 -23.14
CA LEU A 2 -2.24 -5.66 -23.09
C LEU A 2 -1.89 -6.57 -24.28
N ASP A 3 -1.83 -6.05 -25.49
CA ASP A 3 -1.40 -6.81 -26.67
C ASP A 3 0.02 -7.39 -26.49
N THR A 4 0.92 -6.61 -25.92
CA THR A 4 2.30 -7.05 -25.64
C THR A 4 2.33 -8.20 -24.64
N ILE A 5 1.53 -8.12 -23.56
CA ILE A 5 1.43 -9.20 -22.59
C ILE A 5 0.84 -10.44 -23.23
N SER A 6 -0.31 -10.33 -23.92
CA SER A 6 -0.96 -11.44 -24.64
C SER A 6 -0.02 -12.10 -25.64
N TYR A 7 0.70 -11.30 -26.42
CA TYR A 7 1.71 -11.82 -27.36
C TYR A 7 2.79 -12.66 -26.69
N ASN A 8 3.31 -12.22 -25.54
CA ASN A 8 4.36 -12.90 -24.80
C ASN A 8 3.83 -14.16 -24.10
N VAL A 9 2.65 -14.06 -23.46
CA VAL A 9 2.00 -15.22 -22.81
C VAL A 9 1.74 -16.34 -23.82
N ASN A 10 1.21 -16.04 -24.99
CA ASN A 10 0.93 -17.01 -26.04
C ASN A 10 2.20 -17.70 -26.58
N ARG A 11 3.37 -17.10 -26.36
CA ARG A 11 4.68 -17.68 -26.73
C ARG A 11 5.45 -18.24 -25.55
N GLN A 12 4.83 -18.29 -24.37
CA GLN A 12 5.46 -18.77 -23.12
C GLN A 12 6.76 -18.01 -22.79
N LEU A 13 6.84 -16.74 -23.20
CA LEU A 13 7.96 -15.88 -22.86
C LEU A 13 7.76 -15.28 -21.47
N PRO A 14 8.79 -15.30 -20.61
CA PRO A 14 8.68 -14.75 -19.27
C PRO A 14 8.59 -13.21 -19.33
N LEU A 15 7.38 -12.69 -19.24
CA LEU A 15 7.10 -11.27 -19.13
C LEU A 15 6.16 -11.04 -17.96
N TYR A 16 6.69 -10.55 -16.86
CA TYR A 16 5.94 -10.39 -15.63
C TYR A 16 5.46 -8.98 -15.36
N GLN A 17 6.21 -7.99 -15.87
CA GLN A 17 5.96 -6.58 -15.58
C GLN A 17 6.30 -5.73 -16.80
N LEU A 18 5.46 -4.71 -17.02
CA LEU A 18 5.67 -3.69 -18.02
C LEU A 18 5.41 -2.32 -17.43
N PHE A 19 6.10 -1.32 -17.91
CA PHE A 19 5.72 0.07 -17.75
C PHE A 19 5.83 0.80 -19.09
N GLU A 20 5.06 1.86 -19.20
CA GLU A 20 5.07 2.74 -20.37
C GLU A 20 4.88 4.18 -19.87
N MET A 21 5.72 5.07 -20.37
CA MET A 21 5.58 6.50 -20.14
C MET A 21 5.42 7.19 -21.49
N GLY A 22 4.38 7.99 -21.60
CA GLY A 22 4.07 8.65 -22.87
C GLY A 22 3.01 9.73 -22.73
N HIS A 23 2.73 10.38 -23.85
CA HIS A 23 1.71 11.41 -23.96
C HIS A 23 0.39 10.81 -24.42
N VAL A 24 -0.67 11.20 -23.77
CA VAL A 24 -2.05 10.92 -24.18
C VAL A 24 -2.66 12.21 -24.69
N PHE A 25 -3.22 12.13 -25.88
CA PHE A 25 -3.79 13.29 -26.57
C PHE A 25 -5.32 13.23 -26.51
N SER A 26 -5.94 14.33 -26.12
CA SER A 26 -7.37 14.60 -26.34
C SER A 26 -7.52 15.68 -27.41
N GLN A 27 -8.75 16.08 -27.71
CA GLN A 27 -8.98 17.16 -28.68
C GLN A 27 -8.44 18.54 -28.20
N THR A 28 -8.25 18.70 -26.88
CA THR A 28 -7.91 19.99 -26.27
C THR A 28 -6.64 19.95 -25.42
N GLU A 29 -6.15 18.76 -25.04
CA GLU A 29 -5.07 18.62 -24.07
C GLU A 29 -4.10 17.48 -24.45
N GLU A 30 -2.84 17.70 -24.15
CA GLU A 30 -1.79 16.70 -24.14
C GLU A 30 -1.39 16.44 -22.68
N LYS A 31 -1.39 15.17 -22.26
CA LYS A 31 -1.12 14.80 -20.86
C LYS A 31 -0.10 13.66 -20.75
N ASN A 32 0.84 13.82 -19.84
CA ASN A 32 1.83 12.80 -19.53
C ASN A 32 1.22 11.72 -18.64
N ARG A 33 1.44 10.46 -19.00
CA ARG A 33 0.98 9.29 -18.25
C ARG A 33 2.13 8.33 -18.02
N LEU A 34 2.16 7.74 -16.83
CA LEU A 34 3.00 6.60 -16.51
C LEU A 34 2.09 5.43 -16.14
N SER A 35 2.16 4.37 -16.92
CA SER A 35 1.34 3.17 -16.73
C SER A 35 2.20 1.97 -16.38
N PHE A 36 1.68 1.12 -15.49
CA PHE A 36 2.29 -0.16 -15.10
C PHE A 36 1.31 -1.29 -15.35
N MET A 37 1.83 -2.44 -15.73
CA MET A 37 1.06 -3.69 -15.76
C MET A 37 1.89 -4.83 -15.17
N MET A 38 1.24 -5.66 -14.38
CA MET A 38 1.83 -6.84 -13.76
C MET A 38 0.99 -8.06 -14.11
N HIS A 39 1.64 -9.12 -14.56
CA HIS A 39 1.04 -10.39 -14.92
C HIS A 39 1.70 -11.52 -14.13
N ASP A 40 0.90 -12.49 -13.66
CA ASP A 40 1.34 -13.74 -13.04
C ASP A 40 2.30 -13.52 -11.85
N THR A 41 3.59 -13.59 -12.05
CA THR A 41 4.61 -13.53 -11.01
C THR A 41 5.25 -12.14 -10.94
N TYR A 42 5.19 -11.50 -9.78
CA TYR A 42 5.84 -10.21 -9.53
C TYR A 42 7.37 -10.35 -9.44
N MET A 43 7.84 -11.35 -8.71
CA MET A 43 9.26 -11.62 -8.50
C MET A 43 9.50 -13.12 -8.44
N PHE A 44 10.55 -13.60 -9.08
CA PHE A 44 10.90 -15.00 -9.09
C PHE A 44 12.34 -15.23 -8.64
N ASN A 45 12.52 -15.98 -7.56
CA ASN A 45 13.82 -16.40 -7.09
C ASN A 45 14.21 -17.71 -7.79
N ARG A 46 15.13 -17.63 -8.75
CA ARG A 46 15.56 -18.80 -9.55
C ARG A 46 16.25 -19.88 -8.73
N ILE A 47 16.94 -19.51 -7.64
CA ILE A 47 17.69 -20.46 -6.80
C ILE A 47 16.72 -21.29 -5.97
N LYS A 48 15.77 -20.62 -5.29
CA LYS A 48 14.76 -21.28 -4.46
C LYS A 48 13.58 -21.85 -5.26
N LYS A 49 13.46 -21.47 -6.54
CA LYS A 49 12.30 -21.78 -7.41
C LYS A 49 10.97 -21.32 -6.82
N GLU A 50 11.00 -20.21 -6.10
CA GLU A 50 9.85 -19.59 -5.46
C GLU A 50 9.50 -18.29 -6.17
N GLY A 51 8.21 -18.03 -6.35
CA GLY A 51 7.71 -16.80 -6.94
C GLY A 51 6.73 -16.09 -6.00
N ILE A 52 6.75 -14.76 -6.04
CA ILE A 52 5.73 -13.93 -5.42
C ILE A 52 4.72 -13.58 -6.51
N ALA A 53 3.47 -13.96 -6.32
CA ALA A 53 2.40 -13.66 -7.26
C ALA A 53 2.13 -12.15 -7.34
N SER A 54 1.79 -11.68 -8.54
CA SER A 54 1.25 -10.34 -8.74
C SER A 54 -0.04 -10.17 -7.93
N SER A 55 -0.17 -9.05 -7.27
CA SER A 55 -1.32 -8.75 -6.44
C SER A 55 -1.58 -7.24 -6.37
N PHE A 56 -2.77 -6.87 -5.88
CA PHE A 56 -3.10 -5.48 -5.56
C PHE A 56 -2.06 -4.85 -4.63
N TYR A 57 -1.62 -5.59 -3.62
CA TYR A 57 -0.64 -5.09 -2.65
C TYR A 57 0.77 -4.97 -3.22
N ALA A 58 1.17 -5.88 -4.12
CA ALA A 58 2.45 -5.78 -4.81
C ALA A 58 2.49 -4.53 -5.71
N LEU A 59 1.41 -4.26 -6.45
CA LEU A 59 1.30 -3.05 -7.26
C LEU A 59 1.26 -1.78 -6.40
N LYS A 60 0.52 -1.80 -5.29
CA LYS A 60 0.50 -0.71 -4.30
C LYS A 60 1.91 -0.41 -3.77
N ALA A 61 2.72 -1.44 -3.48
CA ALA A 61 4.10 -1.25 -3.01
C ALA A 61 4.98 -0.57 -4.06
N ILE A 62 4.84 -0.92 -5.35
CA ILE A 62 5.54 -0.23 -6.45
C ILE A 62 5.14 1.24 -6.50
N ILE A 63 3.84 1.53 -6.47
CA ILE A 63 3.32 2.91 -6.48
C ILE A 63 3.87 3.68 -5.28
N SER A 64 3.79 3.10 -4.08
CA SER A 64 4.32 3.72 -2.87
C SER A 64 5.81 4.07 -3.01
N ARG A 65 6.59 3.16 -3.61
CA ARG A 65 8.02 3.40 -3.85
C ARG A 65 8.26 4.52 -4.87
N VAL A 66 7.42 4.63 -5.90
CA VAL A 66 7.52 5.76 -6.86
C VAL A 66 7.28 7.08 -6.15
N PHE A 67 6.21 7.21 -5.36
CA PHE A 67 5.90 8.44 -4.63
C PHE A 67 6.95 8.78 -3.57
N GLU A 68 7.49 7.78 -2.88
CA GLU A 68 8.61 7.94 -1.95
C GLU A 68 9.85 8.52 -2.64
N LEU A 69 10.22 7.98 -3.82
CA LEU A 69 11.35 8.48 -4.61
C LEU A 69 11.14 9.91 -5.13
N LEU A 70 9.88 10.27 -5.40
CA LEU A 70 9.51 11.63 -5.80
C LEU A 70 9.41 12.60 -4.61
N GLY A 71 9.45 12.09 -3.36
CA GLY A 71 9.27 12.92 -2.16
C GLY A 71 7.86 13.49 -2.01
N VAL A 72 6.85 12.84 -2.59
CA VAL A 72 5.47 13.32 -2.61
C VAL A 72 4.60 12.44 -1.71
N ALA A 73 3.94 13.06 -0.73
CA ALA A 73 2.95 12.38 0.08
C ALA A 73 1.67 12.14 -0.73
N PHE A 74 1.07 10.97 -0.57
CA PHE A 74 -0.16 10.59 -1.28
C PHE A 74 -1.13 9.85 -0.37
N THR A 75 -2.39 9.82 -0.76
CA THR A 75 -3.44 9.03 -0.12
C THR A 75 -4.12 8.12 -1.12
N ILE A 76 -4.75 7.07 -0.63
CA ILE A 76 -5.47 6.08 -1.44
C ILE A 76 -6.90 5.98 -0.94
N GLN A 77 -7.86 5.98 -1.87
CA GLN A 77 -9.27 5.75 -1.59
C GLN A 77 -9.79 4.61 -2.45
N ASN A 78 -10.64 3.77 -1.88
CA ASN A 78 -11.31 2.70 -2.63
C ASN A 78 -12.21 3.32 -3.71
N ARG A 79 -12.24 2.67 -4.87
CA ARG A 79 -13.09 3.05 -6.00
C ARG A 79 -13.89 1.83 -6.46
N HIS A 80 -15.14 2.01 -6.84
CA HIS A 80 -16.02 0.91 -7.23
C HIS A 80 -16.73 1.12 -8.58
N ASP A 81 -16.57 2.28 -9.18
CA ASP A 81 -17.33 2.76 -10.34
C ASP A 81 -16.53 2.79 -11.66
N ASP A 82 -15.27 2.36 -11.66
CA ASP A 82 -14.44 2.36 -12.85
C ASP A 82 -14.67 1.09 -13.69
N PRO A 83 -15.20 1.20 -14.92
CA PRO A 83 -15.50 0.04 -15.76
C PRO A 83 -14.25 -0.72 -16.25
N VAL A 84 -13.08 -0.09 -16.16
CA VAL A 84 -11.81 -0.70 -16.58
C VAL A 84 -11.27 -1.65 -15.52
N TYR A 85 -11.62 -1.43 -14.26
CA TYR A 85 -11.10 -2.18 -13.14
C TYR A 85 -12.16 -3.06 -12.46
N HIS A 86 -11.67 -4.04 -11.73
CA HIS A 86 -12.51 -4.89 -10.90
C HIS A 86 -13.09 -4.07 -9.73
N PRO A 87 -14.43 -4.07 -9.50
CA PRO A 87 -15.08 -3.14 -8.56
C PRO A 87 -14.62 -3.25 -7.10
N TYR A 88 -14.06 -4.41 -6.69
CA TYR A 88 -13.58 -4.64 -5.32
C TYR A 88 -12.04 -4.67 -5.20
N GLN A 89 -11.31 -4.47 -6.30
CA GLN A 89 -9.86 -4.48 -6.31
C GLN A 89 -9.33 -3.28 -7.10
N THR A 90 -9.83 -2.11 -6.81
CA THR A 90 -9.41 -0.85 -7.43
C THR A 90 -9.37 0.28 -6.43
N ALA A 91 -8.49 1.23 -6.66
CA ALA A 91 -8.33 2.40 -5.83
C ALA A 91 -7.85 3.61 -6.65
N THR A 92 -8.22 4.80 -6.18
CA THR A 92 -7.76 6.09 -6.70
C THR A 92 -6.65 6.64 -5.81
N ILE A 93 -5.69 7.30 -6.42
CA ILE A 93 -4.54 7.92 -5.77
C ILE A 93 -4.74 9.43 -5.77
N TYR A 94 -4.51 10.07 -4.61
CA TYR A 94 -4.65 11.51 -4.43
C TYR A 94 -3.37 12.12 -3.87
N VAL A 95 -3.03 13.31 -4.37
CA VAL A 95 -2.01 14.21 -3.81
C VAL A 95 -2.68 15.54 -3.55
N ASP A 96 -2.65 16.03 -2.31
CA ASP A 96 -3.31 17.28 -1.90
C ASP A 96 -4.79 17.38 -2.38
N ASP A 97 -5.54 16.26 -2.25
CA ASP A 97 -6.94 16.09 -2.68
C ASP A 97 -7.16 16.11 -4.22
N ILE A 98 -6.11 16.18 -5.02
CA ILE A 98 -6.17 16.05 -6.48
C ILE A 98 -5.99 14.58 -6.87
N GLU A 99 -6.88 14.05 -7.72
CA GLU A 99 -6.72 12.71 -8.29
C GLU A 99 -5.51 12.71 -9.23
N VAL A 100 -4.50 11.92 -8.90
CA VAL A 100 -3.25 11.80 -9.67
C VAL A 100 -3.06 10.42 -10.28
N GLY A 101 -4.04 9.55 -10.19
CA GLY A 101 -3.99 8.23 -10.80
C GLY A 101 -4.93 7.23 -10.15
N HIS A 102 -4.93 6.04 -10.72
CA HIS A 102 -5.70 4.91 -10.23
C HIS A 102 -4.95 3.61 -10.47
N PHE A 103 -5.31 2.57 -9.74
CA PHE A 103 -4.72 1.25 -9.89
C PHE A 103 -5.66 0.16 -9.40
N GLY A 104 -5.43 -1.06 -9.88
CA GLY A 104 -6.21 -2.21 -9.45
C GLY A 104 -6.04 -3.41 -10.36
N MET A 105 -6.86 -4.43 -10.15
CA MET A 105 -7.02 -5.54 -11.07
C MET A 105 -7.89 -5.10 -12.25
N LEU A 106 -7.48 -5.38 -13.48
CA LEU A 106 -8.30 -5.08 -14.64
C LEU A 106 -9.57 -5.93 -14.66
N HIS A 107 -10.65 -5.36 -15.18
CA HIS A 107 -11.95 -6.03 -15.21
C HIS A 107 -11.88 -7.31 -16.07
N PRO A 108 -12.43 -8.45 -15.61
CA PRO A 108 -12.38 -9.72 -16.34
C PRO A 108 -12.92 -9.66 -17.78
N ASN A 109 -13.92 -8.82 -18.04
CA ASN A 109 -14.46 -8.63 -19.40
C ASN A 109 -13.45 -8.02 -20.38
N ILE A 110 -12.53 -7.18 -19.90
CA ILE A 110 -11.45 -6.63 -20.71
C ILE A 110 -10.41 -7.72 -20.94
N LEU A 111 -9.98 -8.42 -19.90
CA LEU A 111 -8.95 -9.45 -19.98
C LEU A 111 -9.34 -10.61 -20.91
N LYS A 112 -10.63 -10.96 -20.94
CA LYS A 112 -11.16 -11.98 -21.83
C LYS A 112 -10.93 -11.67 -23.32
N GLN A 113 -10.90 -10.39 -23.73
CA GLN A 113 -10.65 -9.98 -25.12
C GLN A 113 -9.22 -10.27 -25.56
N TYR A 114 -8.29 -10.39 -24.60
CA TYR A 114 -6.86 -10.63 -24.82
C TYR A 114 -6.42 -12.06 -24.43
N ASP A 115 -7.38 -12.92 -24.05
CA ASP A 115 -7.11 -14.26 -23.52
C ASP A 115 -6.16 -14.25 -22.29
N LEU A 116 -6.37 -13.24 -21.42
CA LEU A 116 -5.61 -13.06 -20.18
C LEU A 116 -6.51 -13.32 -18.96
N LYS A 117 -5.91 -13.78 -17.85
CA LYS A 117 -6.66 -14.14 -16.63
C LYS A 117 -6.62 -13.07 -15.57
N VAL A 118 -5.43 -12.63 -15.19
CA VAL A 118 -5.23 -11.66 -14.09
C VAL A 118 -4.15 -10.68 -14.50
N ILE A 119 -4.50 -9.40 -14.53
CA ILE A 119 -3.56 -8.28 -14.72
C ILE A 119 -3.86 -7.25 -13.65
N TYR A 120 -2.84 -6.83 -12.93
CA TYR A 120 -2.88 -5.64 -12.10
C TYR A 120 -2.26 -4.48 -12.88
N ALA A 121 -2.97 -3.35 -12.93
CA ALA A 121 -2.55 -2.19 -13.72
C ALA A 121 -2.67 -0.91 -12.88
N ALA A 122 -1.82 0.06 -13.18
CA ALA A 122 -1.88 1.41 -12.64
C ALA A 122 -1.64 2.43 -13.73
N THR A 123 -2.24 3.60 -13.59
CA THR A 123 -1.94 4.79 -14.40
C THR A 123 -1.75 5.98 -13.47
N LEU A 124 -0.62 6.68 -13.61
CA LEU A 124 -0.30 7.91 -12.89
C LEU A 124 -0.36 9.11 -13.85
N TYR A 125 -0.92 10.21 -13.36
CA TYR A 125 -1.10 11.49 -14.07
C TYR A 125 0.07 12.40 -13.72
N LEU A 126 1.14 12.35 -14.53
CA LEU A 126 2.42 12.97 -14.16
C LEU A 126 2.35 14.50 -14.07
N ASP A 127 1.50 15.13 -14.89
CA ASP A 127 1.36 16.60 -14.88
C ASP A 127 0.70 17.11 -13.57
N ASP A 128 -0.10 16.28 -12.93
CA ASP A 128 -0.80 16.60 -11.69
C ASP A 128 0.03 16.24 -10.43
N ILE A 129 1.13 15.52 -10.61
CA ILE A 129 2.09 15.22 -9.55
C ILE A 129 3.10 16.37 -9.48
N VAL A 130 2.82 17.35 -8.64
CA VAL A 130 3.78 18.42 -8.35
C VAL A 130 5.00 17.79 -7.69
N MET A 131 6.12 17.79 -8.40
CA MET A 131 7.41 17.41 -7.82
C MET A 131 7.77 18.44 -6.76
N LYS A 132 7.32 18.21 -5.56
CA LYS A 132 7.87 18.90 -4.39
C LYS A 132 9.25 18.27 -4.20
N HIS A 133 10.27 18.97 -4.67
CA HIS A 133 11.63 18.70 -4.22
C HIS A 133 11.71 19.07 -2.74
N ASP A 134 11.19 18.21 -1.88
CA ASP A 134 11.61 18.23 -0.50
C ASP A 134 13.10 17.89 -0.52
N THR A 135 13.92 18.90 -0.25
CA THR A 135 15.33 18.69 0.04
C THR A 135 15.37 17.64 1.14
N GLN A 136 15.81 16.43 0.79
CA GLN A 136 15.98 15.37 1.78
C GLN A 136 16.88 15.91 2.89
N THR A 137 16.27 16.30 3.99
CA THR A 137 17.02 16.77 5.14
C THR A 137 17.68 15.56 5.78
N TYR A 138 19.00 15.56 5.85
CA TYR A 138 19.72 14.50 6.55
C TYR A 138 19.18 14.34 7.98
N GLN A 139 18.67 13.18 8.30
CA GLN A 139 18.33 12.79 9.65
C GLN A 139 19.43 11.87 10.18
N PRO A 140 20.12 12.23 11.27
CA PRO A 140 21.12 11.35 11.86
C PRO A 140 20.48 10.05 12.32
N ILE A 141 21.16 8.94 12.05
CA ILE A 141 20.77 7.63 12.55
C ILE A 141 20.81 7.66 14.08
N SER A 142 19.73 7.19 14.73
CA SER A 142 19.69 7.11 16.19
C SER A 142 20.84 6.24 16.71
N LYS A 143 21.50 6.72 17.75
CA LYS A 143 22.53 5.96 18.48
C LYS A 143 21.93 4.95 19.49
N PHE A 144 20.63 5.03 19.72
CA PHE A 144 19.92 4.20 20.70
C PHE A 144 19.17 3.06 20.00
N PRO A 145 19.09 1.88 20.62
CA PRO A 145 18.41 0.74 20.04
C PRO A 145 16.90 0.98 19.94
N SER A 146 16.31 0.50 18.84
CA SER A 146 14.87 0.46 18.67
C SER A 146 14.25 -0.74 19.42
N VAL A 147 12.99 -0.59 19.81
CA VAL A 147 12.21 -1.62 20.50
C VAL A 147 10.99 -1.95 19.65
N GLU A 148 10.79 -3.23 19.36
CA GLU A 148 9.59 -3.69 18.64
C GLU A 148 8.49 -4.08 19.64
N ARG A 149 7.24 -3.74 19.32
CA ARG A 149 6.05 -4.14 20.09
C ARG A 149 4.91 -4.47 19.15
N ASP A 150 4.23 -5.55 19.48
CA ASP A 150 3.10 -6.07 18.73
C ASP A 150 1.81 -5.82 19.51
N LEU A 151 0.75 -5.46 18.79
CA LEU A 151 -0.62 -5.39 19.29
C LEU A 151 -1.57 -5.98 18.26
N ALA A 152 -2.51 -6.78 18.70
CA ALA A 152 -3.58 -7.28 17.87
C ALA A 152 -4.92 -6.73 18.35
N PHE A 153 -5.73 -6.23 17.40
CA PHE A 153 -7.07 -5.74 17.65
C PHE A 153 -8.10 -6.54 16.87
N ILE A 154 -9.24 -6.79 17.51
CA ILE A 154 -10.44 -7.23 16.81
C ILE A 154 -11.12 -5.99 16.24
N MET A 155 -11.29 -5.96 14.94
CA MET A 155 -11.87 -4.82 14.22
C MET A 155 -12.88 -5.28 13.15
N PRO A 156 -13.90 -4.47 12.83
CA PRO A 156 -14.82 -4.74 11.73
C PRO A 156 -14.07 -4.89 10.40
N VAL A 157 -14.54 -5.79 9.53
CA VAL A 157 -13.90 -6.06 8.21
C VAL A 157 -13.94 -4.83 7.30
N ASP A 158 -14.96 -3.99 7.44
CA ASP A 158 -15.16 -2.76 6.68
C ASP A 158 -14.37 -1.56 7.22
N MET A 159 -13.81 -1.67 8.43
CA MET A 159 -12.97 -0.61 9.00
C MET A 159 -11.61 -0.56 8.31
N SER A 160 -11.22 0.64 7.88
CA SER A 160 -9.90 0.85 7.29
C SER A 160 -8.78 0.71 8.31
N VAL A 161 -7.79 -0.12 8.02
CA VAL A 161 -6.54 -0.23 8.79
C VAL A 161 -5.83 1.12 8.91
N LYS A 162 -5.98 1.99 7.92
CA LYS A 162 -5.41 3.34 7.91
C LYS A 162 -5.80 4.14 9.16
N ASN A 163 -7.07 4.05 9.60
CA ASN A 163 -7.55 4.77 10.79
C ASN A 163 -6.77 4.38 12.04
N VAL A 164 -6.46 3.08 12.19
CA VAL A 164 -5.69 2.57 13.33
C VAL A 164 -4.23 3.03 13.25
N VAL A 165 -3.62 2.94 12.08
CA VAL A 165 -2.24 3.38 11.85
C VAL A 165 -2.09 4.88 12.13
N GLU A 166 -2.98 5.71 11.62
CA GLU A 166 -2.97 7.16 11.87
C GLU A 166 -3.13 7.49 13.36
N LEU A 167 -4.01 6.77 14.06
CA LEU A 167 -4.18 6.96 15.50
C LEU A 167 -2.92 6.58 16.28
N MET A 168 -2.24 5.49 15.88
CA MET A 168 -0.95 5.09 16.48
C MET A 168 0.13 6.14 16.21
N GLN A 169 0.24 6.65 14.98
CA GLN A 169 1.18 7.70 14.60
C GLN A 169 0.94 8.99 15.41
N GLN A 170 -0.30 9.43 15.54
CA GLN A 170 -0.67 10.61 16.33
C GLN A 170 -0.37 10.42 17.83
N THR A 171 -0.50 9.19 18.33
CA THR A 171 -0.30 8.88 19.76
C THR A 171 1.19 8.81 20.11
N LEU A 172 1.96 8.14 19.29
CA LEU A 172 3.38 7.85 19.55
C LEU A 172 4.32 8.95 19.06
N ARG A 173 3.91 9.68 18.00
CA ARG A 173 4.65 10.83 17.42
C ARG A 173 6.15 10.53 17.23
N LYS A 174 7.01 11.28 17.92
CA LYS A 174 8.48 11.20 17.80
C LYS A 174 9.06 9.83 18.21
N TYR A 175 8.31 9.03 18.95
CA TYR A 175 8.76 7.71 19.39
C TYR A 175 8.50 6.61 18.34
N LEU A 176 7.62 6.84 17.37
CA LEU A 176 7.30 5.85 16.34
C LEU A 176 8.25 6.01 15.15
N VAL A 177 9.04 4.99 14.88
CA VAL A 177 9.87 4.90 13.69
C VAL A 177 9.07 4.33 12.53
N ASP A 178 8.32 3.24 12.79
CA ASP A 178 7.49 2.57 11.79
C ASP A 178 6.33 1.82 12.44
N VAL A 179 5.25 1.63 11.68
CA VAL A 179 4.12 0.78 12.06
C VAL A 179 3.53 0.11 10.83
N TYR A 180 3.38 -1.21 10.89
CA TYR A 180 2.80 -1.99 9.80
C TYR A 180 1.99 -3.18 10.31
N VAL A 181 1.06 -3.63 9.47
CA VAL A 181 0.31 -4.87 9.70
C VAL A 181 1.18 -6.04 9.27
N PHE A 182 1.33 -7.04 10.13
CA PHE A 182 2.08 -8.25 9.81
C PHE A 182 1.22 -9.51 9.79
N ASP A 183 0.01 -9.46 10.37
CA ASP A 183 -0.92 -10.58 10.33
C ASP A 183 -2.38 -10.12 10.31
N VAL A 184 -3.21 -10.83 9.54
CA VAL A 184 -4.68 -10.65 9.49
C VAL A 184 -5.32 -12.01 9.57
N TYR A 185 -6.12 -12.24 10.62
CA TYR A 185 -6.79 -13.50 10.84
C TYR A 185 -8.31 -13.35 10.85
N GLN A 186 -8.97 -14.22 10.08
CA GLN A 186 -10.42 -14.41 10.08
C GLN A 186 -10.70 -15.90 10.33
N GLY A 187 -11.41 -16.24 11.38
CA GLY A 187 -11.69 -17.65 11.69
C GLY A 187 -12.49 -17.84 12.98
N GLU A 188 -12.58 -19.08 13.44
CA GLU A 188 -13.50 -19.55 14.48
C GLU A 188 -13.47 -18.78 15.82
N HIS A 189 -12.36 -18.09 16.11
CA HIS A 189 -12.19 -17.32 17.36
C HIS A 189 -12.41 -15.81 17.20
N VAL A 190 -12.92 -15.38 16.04
CA VAL A 190 -13.23 -13.98 15.75
C VAL A 190 -14.71 -13.87 15.43
N LYS A 191 -15.37 -12.88 16.01
CA LYS A 191 -16.82 -12.62 15.80
C LYS A 191 -17.10 -12.43 14.30
N GLU A 192 -18.23 -12.93 13.83
CA GLU A 192 -18.69 -12.73 12.45
C GLU A 192 -18.69 -11.24 12.07
N GLY A 193 -18.25 -10.91 10.86
CA GLY A 193 -18.08 -9.52 10.40
C GLY A 193 -16.85 -8.80 10.98
N HIS A 194 -16.00 -9.50 11.74
CA HIS A 194 -14.77 -8.95 12.29
C HIS A 194 -13.54 -9.74 11.84
N GLN A 195 -12.39 -9.13 12.03
CA GLN A 195 -11.07 -9.72 11.79
C GLN A 195 -10.11 -9.32 12.90
N SER A 196 -9.14 -10.16 13.17
CA SER A 196 -8.03 -9.82 14.04
C SER A 196 -6.90 -9.28 13.19
N VAL A 197 -6.47 -8.05 13.44
CA VAL A 197 -5.36 -7.41 12.73
C VAL A 197 -4.23 -7.16 13.72
N ALA A 198 -3.05 -7.70 13.41
CA ALA A 198 -1.86 -7.56 14.21
C ALA A 198 -0.92 -6.50 13.62
N PHE A 199 -0.56 -5.55 14.46
CA PHE A 199 0.30 -4.42 14.12
C PHE A 199 1.64 -4.57 14.84
N ARG A 200 2.74 -4.35 14.12
CA ARG A 200 4.07 -4.19 14.70
C ARG A 200 4.45 -2.71 14.68
N MET A 201 4.88 -2.22 15.83
CA MET A 201 5.40 -0.87 16.00
C MET A 201 6.88 -0.93 16.34
N ILE A 202 7.68 -0.15 15.62
CA ILE A 202 9.11 0.05 15.90
C ILE A 202 9.24 1.39 16.61
N LEU A 203 9.68 1.34 17.87
CA LEU A 203 9.79 2.49 18.75
C LEU A 203 11.26 2.85 18.98
N ASN A 204 11.56 4.14 18.98
CA ASN A 204 12.87 4.66 19.31
C ASN A 204 12.76 6.05 19.96
N ASP A 205 13.76 6.43 20.72
CA ASP A 205 13.97 7.79 21.17
C ASP A 205 15.39 8.23 20.77
N ASN A 206 15.51 9.37 20.10
CA ASN A 206 16.79 9.87 19.63
C ASN A 206 17.66 10.48 20.75
N GLU A 207 17.12 10.63 21.95
CA GLU A 207 17.78 11.25 23.09
C GLU A 207 18.26 10.23 24.14
N LYS A 208 17.57 9.07 24.25
CA LYS A 208 17.88 8.03 25.24
C LYS A 208 17.38 6.64 24.82
N THR A 209 17.95 5.61 25.45
CA THR A 209 17.38 4.26 25.34
C THR A 209 16.02 4.20 26.05
N LEU A 210 14.99 3.70 25.38
CA LEU A 210 13.67 3.49 25.97
C LEU A 210 13.73 2.36 27.02
N THR A 211 13.31 2.68 28.23
CA THR A 211 13.15 1.66 29.28
C THR A 211 11.86 0.86 29.10
N ASN A 212 11.73 -0.29 29.74
CA ASN A 212 10.49 -1.06 29.72
C ASN A 212 9.30 -0.23 30.22
N ASP A 213 9.49 0.58 31.28
CA ASP A 213 8.45 1.47 31.80
C ASP A 213 8.01 2.55 30.80
N ASP A 214 8.97 3.12 30.03
CA ASP A 214 8.66 4.08 28.99
C ASP A 214 7.81 3.42 27.90
N VAL A 215 8.22 2.23 27.44
CA VAL A 215 7.51 1.48 26.42
C VAL A 215 6.11 1.06 26.89
N GLU A 216 5.95 0.56 28.10
CA GLU A 216 4.64 0.21 28.64
C GLU A 216 3.69 1.42 28.70
N LYS A 217 4.19 2.60 29.09
CA LYS A 217 3.38 3.83 29.12
C LYS A 217 2.93 4.21 27.71
N LEU A 218 3.79 4.09 26.70
CA LEU A 218 3.43 4.35 25.31
C LEU A 218 2.38 3.35 24.82
N MET A 219 2.56 2.06 25.10
CA MET A 219 1.63 1.01 24.69
C MET A 219 0.26 1.19 25.35
N LYS A 220 0.21 1.50 26.65
CA LYS A 220 -1.04 1.78 27.37
C LYS A 220 -1.80 2.96 26.74
N LYS A 221 -1.10 4.01 26.30
CA LYS A 221 -1.73 5.15 25.60
C LYS A 221 -2.34 4.73 24.27
N VAL A 222 -1.61 3.94 23.46
CA VAL A 222 -2.11 3.44 22.16
C VAL A 222 -3.35 2.59 22.39
N ILE A 223 -3.27 1.61 23.29
CA ILE A 223 -4.38 0.74 23.63
C ILE A 223 -5.62 1.53 24.03
N HIS A 224 -5.45 2.44 25.00
CA HIS A 224 -6.55 3.26 25.51
C HIS A 224 -7.21 4.09 24.38
N ARG A 225 -6.42 4.72 23.52
CA ARG A 225 -6.97 5.51 22.42
C ARG A 225 -7.68 4.64 21.38
N CYS A 226 -7.10 3.50 20.98
CA CYS A 226 -7.74 2.57 20.05
C CYS A 226 -9.08 2.03 20.60
N GLN A 227 -9.13 1.71 21.90
CA GLN A 227 -10.36 1.25 22.55
C GLN A 227 -11.41 2.37 22.66
N PHE A 228 -10.98 3.59 23.02
CA PHE A 228 -11.90 4.69 23.26
C PHE A 228 -12.41 5.33 21.97
N GLU A 229 -11.51 5.66 21.03
CA GLU A 229 -11.84 6.42 19.81
C GLU A 229 -12.37 5.52 18.70
N LEU A 230 -11.79 4.33 18.52
CA LEU A 230 -12.15 3.39 17.45
C LEU A 230 -12.98 2.20 17.92
N LYS A 231 -13.27 2.10 19.24
CA LYS A 231 -14.06 1.01 19.85
C LYS A 231 -13.48 -0.39 19.58
N LEU A 232 -12.15 -0.49 19.45
CA LEU A 232 -11.47 -1.75 19.17
C LEU A 232 -11.25 -2.55 20.46
N GLU A 233 -11.32 -3.88 20.34
CA GLU A 233 -10.99 -4.82 21.41
C GLU A 233 -9.60 -5.41 21.16
N ILE A 234 -8.80 -5.54 22.24
CA ILE A 234 -7.53 -6.25 22.17
C ILE A 234 -7.82 -7.74 22.09
N ARG A 235 -7.08 -8.43 21.24
CA ARG A 235 -7.08 -9.88 21.17
C ARG A 235 -6.18 -10.50 22.21
#